data_4744b66e16a48b662a4537a8438dcc38
#
_entry.id   4744b66e16a48b662a4537a8438dcc38
#
_cell.length_a   1.000
_cell.length_b   1.000
_cell.length_c   1.000
_cell.angle_alpha   90.00
_cell.angle_beta   90.00
_cell.angle_gamma   90.00
#
_symmetry.space_group_name_H-M   'P 1'
#
loop_
_entity.id
_entity.type
_entity.pdbx_description
1 polymer ?
#
loop_
_entity_poly.entity_id
_entity_poly.type
_entity_poly.pdbx_seq_one_letter_code
_entity_poly.pdbx_strand_id
1 'polypeptide(L)'
;MVKDVTNSLTEIKVDFQPAVINVDYDSVEKQLAAIVAQYTNYEVTASTYKIDYDERTRLNKLKEALETRRKEIKNNINNPYKEFEKWYKKTVEPLDNVISNITAGLNAIDEHERLMRVDVVRATFEDKCMVAGI
;
A
#
# COMPACT_ATOMS: atom_id res chain seq x y z
N MET A 1 -24.23 23.58 -3.09
CA MET A 1 -23.33 23.83 -4.23
C MET A 1 -22.17 22.87 -4.19
N VAL A 2 -21.70 22.45 -5.35
CA VAL A 2 -20.65 21.43 -5.46
C VAL A 2 -19.35 21.85 -4.76
N LYS A 3 -18.97 23.13 -4.85
CA LYS A 3 -17.74 23.64 -4.21
C LYS A 3 -17.77 23.51 -2.68
N ASP A 4 -18.90 23.79 -2.06
CA ASP A 4 -19.03 23.71 -0.59
C ASP A 4 -18.92 22.28 -0.10
N VAL A 5 -19.54 21.33 -0.83
CA VAL A 5 -19.47 19.90 -0.52
C VAL A 5 -18.04 19.39 -0.69
N THR A 6 -17.35 19.81 -1.77
CA THR A 6 -15.97 19.42 -2.01
C THR A 6 -15.03 19.87 -0.90
N ASN A 7 -15.15 21.15 -0.46
CA ASN A 7 -14.33 21.66 0.63
C ASN A 7 -14.61 20.96 1.95
N SER A 8 -15.86 20.60 2.21
CA SER A 8 -16.27 19.87 3.41
C SER A 8 -15.64 18.47 3.44
N LEU A 9 -15.58 17.80 2.30
CA LEU A 9 -15.05 16.44 2.19
C LEU A 9 -13.54 16.36 2.28
N THR A 10 -12.80 17.43 1.97
CA THR A 10 -11.34 17.44 2.11
C THR A 10 -10.89 17.33 3.57
N GLU A 11 -11.79 17.66 4.51
CA GLU A 11 -11.54 17.55 5.95
C GLU A 11 -12.37 16.45 6.57
N ILE A 12 -12.16 15.22 6.12
CA ILE A 12 -12.84 14.05 6.69
C ILE A 12 -12.47 13.95 8.17
N LYS A 13 -13.49 14.00 9.02
CA LYS A 13 -13.27 13.82 10.45
C LYS A 13 -13.03 12.36 10.76
N VAL A 14 -11.90 12.08 11.40
CA VAL A 14 -11.51 10.74 11.81
C VAL A 14 -11.23 10.75 13.30
N ASP A 15 -11.87 9.86 14.02
CA ASP A 15 -11.51 9.58 15.40
C ASP A 15 -10.46 8.47 15.38
N PHE A 16 -9.22 8.87 15.54
CA PHE A 16 -8.08 7.96 15.45
C PHE A 16 -7.55 7.64 16.85
N GLN A 17 -7.59 6.36 17.19
CA GLN A 17 -6.96 5.86 18.41
C GLN A 17 -5.75 5.01 18.03
N PRO A 18 -4.52 5.47 18.35
CA PRO A 18 -3.32 4.68 18.08
C PRO A 18 -3.35 3.35 18.83
N ALA A 19 -2.87 2.30 18.18
CA ALA A 19 -2.70 1.01 18.84
C ALA A 19 -1.61 1.12 19.90
N VAL A 20 -1.87 0.54 21.07
CA VAL A 20 -0.89 0.43 22.14
C VAL A 20 -0.55 -1.03 22.34
N ILE A 21 0.74 -1.36 22.29
CA ILE A 21 1.22 -2.71 22.50
C ILE A 21 1.88 -2.77 23.86
N ASN A 22 1.26 -3.47 24.79
CA ASN A 22 1.78 -3.66 26.12
C ASN A 22 2.40 -5.05 26.23
N VAL A 23 3.71 -5.09 26.41
CA VAL A 23 4.47 -6.33 26.59
C VAL A 23 5.41 -6.12 27.78
N ASP A 24 5.56 -7.15 28.58
CA ASP A 24 6.60 -7.15 29.62
C ASP A 24 7.95 -7.47 28.96
N TYR A 25 8.54 -6.43 28.35
CA TYR A 25 9.78 -6.55 27.58
C TYR A 25 10.91 -7.14 28.39
N ASP A 26 11.11 -6.67 29.61
CA ASP A 26 12.19 -7.15 30.47
C ASP A 26 12.07 -8.63 30.79
N SER A 27 10.88 -9.11 31.09
CA SER A 27 10.63 -10.52 31.39
C SER A 27 10.91 -11.40 30.18
N VAL A 28 10.43 -11.01 29.00
CA VAL A 28 10.64 -11.76 27.76
C VAL A 28 12.12 -11.78 27.38
N GLU A 29 12.80 -10.65 27.45
CA GLU A 29 14.23 -10.53 27.17
C GLU A 29 15.07 -11.41 28.09
N LYS A 30 14.77 -11.39 29.39
CA LYS A 30 15.47 -12.23 30.37
C LYS A 30 15.25 -13.72 30.13
N GLN A 31 14.03 -14.12 29.83
CA GLN A 31 13.71 -15.53 29.54
C GLN A 31 14.42 -16.02 28.28
N LEU A 32 14.43 -15.23 27.22
CA LEU A 32 15.15 -15.58 26.00
C LEU A 32 16.66 -15.60 26.21
N ALA A 33 17.19 -14.62 26.94
CA ALA A 33 18.61 -14.57 27.27
C ALA A 33 19.04 -15.78 28.09
N ALA A 34 18.21 -16.25 29.01
CA ALA A 34 18.48 -17.45 29.80
C ALA A 34 18.54 -18.70 28.90
N ILE A 35 17.64 -18.81 27.93
CA ILE A 35 17.67 -19.93 26.96
C ILE A 35 18.94 -19.86 26.10
N VAL A 36 19.29 -18.69 25.59
CA VAL A 36 20.49 -18.50 24.77
C VAL A 36 21.75 -18.83 25.57
N ALA A 37 21.80 -18.44 26.84
CA ALA A 37 22.96 -18.71 27.71
C ALA A 37 23.22 -20.20 27.91
N GLN A 38 22.18 -21.04 27.88
CA GLN A 38 22.33 -22.49 28.00
C GLN A 38 23.12 -23.10 26.84
N TYR A 39 23.12 -22.47 25.68
CA TYR A 39 23.72 -23.01 24.46
C TYR A 39 24.93 -22.20 23.99
N THR A 40 25.37 -21.20 24.77
CA THR A 40 26.58 -20.43 24.44
C THR A 40 27.80 -21.37 24.54
N ASN A 41 28.58 -21.42 23.46
CA ASN A 41 29.75 -22.31 23.34
C ASN A 41 29.38 -23.81 23.44
N TYR A 42 28.14 -24.16 23.14
CA TYR A 42 27.70 -25.56 23.15
C TYR A 42 28.24 -26.31 21.93
N GLU A 43 28.87 -27.44 22.18
CA GLU A 43 29.42 -28.28 21.10
C GLU A 43 28.54 -29.51 20.89
N VAL A 44 28.16 -29.74 19.62
CA VAL A 44 27.46 -30.96 19.21
C VAL A 44 28.51 -32.04 18.98
N THR A 45 28.34 -33.20 19.60
CA THR A 45 29.19 -34.38 19.44
C THR A 45 28.39 -35.52 18.84
N ALA A 46 29.11 -36.58 18.37
CA ALA A 46 28.44 -37.76 17.85
C ALA A 46 27.58 -38.47 18.91
N SER A 47 28.02 -38.43 20.17
CA SER A 47 27.28 -39.04 21.28
C SER A 47 26.04 -38.26 21.70
N THR A 48 26.01 -36.95 21.45
CA THR A 48 24.89 -36.06 21.79
C THR A 48 24.00 -35.75 20.61
N TYR A 49 24.31 -36.26 19.42
CA TYR A 49 23.65 -35.90 18.18
C TYR A 49 22.11 -35.97 18.24
N LYS A 50 21.56 -37.05 18.73
CA LYS A 50 20.10 -37.23 18.77
C LYS A 50 19.44 -36.27 19.73
N ILE A 51 20.04 -36.07 20.90
CA ILE A 51 19.54 -35.12 21.90
C ILE A 51 19.59 -33.69 21.34
N ASP A 52 20.66 -33.37 20.68
CA ASP A 52 20.86 -32.03 20.09
C ASP A 52 19.92 -31.78 18.91
N TYR A 53 19.65 -32.81 18.13
CA TYR A 53 18.64 -32.73 17.06
C TYR A 53 17.27 -32.39 17.63
N ASP A 54 16.85 -33.10 18.70
CA ASP A 54 15.57 -32.87 19.35
C ASP A 54 15.50 -31.48 19.99
N GLU A 55 16.60 -31.00 20.59
CA GLU A 55 16.69 -29.66 21.16
C GLU A 55 16.56 -28.59 20.08
N ARG A 56 17.22 -28.76 18.94
CA ARG A 56 17.08 -27.84 17.80
C ARG A 56 15.64 -27.79 17.32
N THR A 57 14.98 -28.93 17.22
CA THR A 57 13.57 -29.01 16.84
C THR A 57 12.69 -28.23 17.80
N ARG A 58 12.95 -28.37 19.10
CA ARG A 58 12.22 -27.65 20.15
C ARG A 58 12.43 -26.14 20.06
N LEU A 59 13.67 -25.71 19.84
CA LEU A 59 14.00 -24.29 19.70
C LEU A 59 13.39 -23.68 18.43
N ASN A 60 13.37 -24.43 17.34
CA ASN A 60 12.70 -23.99 16.11
C ASN A 60 11.19 -23.83 16.31
N LYS A 61 10.55 -24.73 17.03
CA LYS A 61 9.13 -24.60 17.37
C LYS A 61 8.85 -23.37 18.22
N LEU A 62 9.73 -23.06 19.17
CA LEU A 62 9.63 -21.83 19.96
C LEU A 62 9.72 -20.60 19.07
N LYS A 63 10.70 -20.56 18.17
CA LYS A 63 10.87 -19.45 17.22
C LYS A 63 9.65 -19.29 16.32
N GLU A 64 9.10 -20.39 15.82
CA GLU A 64 7.89 -20.36 14.99
C GLU A 64 6.69 -19.84 15.76
N ALA A 65 6.53 -20.25 17.02
CA ALA A 65 5.45 -19.77 17.87
C ALA A 65 5.54 -18.26 18.13
N LEU A 66 6.75 -17.77 18.38
CA LEU A 66 6.99 -16.33 18.55
C LEU A 66 6.70 -15.56 17.28
N GLU A 67 7.10 -16.09 16.12
CA GLU A 67 6.84 -15.46 14.82
C GLU A 67 5.35 -15.45 14.49
N THR A 68 4.63 -16.53 14.76
CA THR A 68 3.18 -16.59 14.60
C THR A 68 2.50 -15.55 15.46
N ARG A 69 2.94 -15.39 16.71
CA ARG A 69 2.38 -14.40 17.63
C ARG A 69 2.64 -12.97 17.12
N ARG A 70 3.84 -12.71 16.61
CA ARG A 70 4.17 -11.42 16.02
C ARG A 70 3.21 -11.08 14.86
N LYS A 71 2.97 -12.04 13.97
CA LYS A 71 2.07 -11.85 12.83
C LYS A 71 0.62 -11.61 13.27
N GLU A 72 0.16 -12.31 14.32
CA GLU A 72 -1.16 -12.07 14.89
C GLU A 72 -1.30 -10.65 15.41
N ILE A 73 -0.30 -10.15 16.12
CA ILE A 73 -0.28 -8.78 16.64
C ILE A 73 -0.31 -7.79 15.47
N LYS A 74 0.51 -8.00 14.46
CA LYS A 74 0.53 -7.16 13.25
C LYS A 74 -0.84 -7.12 12.58
N ASN A 75 -1.48 -8.27 12.41
CA ASN A 75 -2.79 -8.35 11.77
C ASN A 75 -3.86 -7.64 12.59
N ASN A 76 -3.83 -7.78 13.90
CA ASN A 76 -4.78 -7.10 14.79
C ASN A 76 -4.66 -5.58 14.69
N ILE A 77 -3.46 -5.06 14.51
CA ILE A 77 -3.22 -3.62 14.31
C ILE A 77 -3.66 -3.18 12.92
N ASN A 78 -3.36 -3.96 11.88
CA ASN A 78 -3.59 -3.58 10.49
C ASN A 78 -5.02 -3.84 10.00
N ASN A 79 -5.75 -4.78 10.60
CA ASN A 79 -7.11 -5.12 10.16
C ASN A 79 -8.06 -3.93 10.12
N PRO A 80 -8.12 -3.05 11.14
CA PRO A 80 -8.97 -1.86 11.08
C PRO A 80 -8.63 -0.95 9.91
N TYR A 81 -7.34 -0.79 9.60
CA TYR A 81 -6.90 0.00 8.45
C TYR A 81 -7.31 -0.67 7.13
N LYS A 82 -7.17 -1.98 7.02
CA LYS A 82 -7.57 -2.71 5.80
C LYS A 82 -9.06 -2.57 5.52
N GLU A 83 -9.88 -2.62 6.55
CA GLU A 83 -11.33 -2.39 6.43
C GLU A 83 -11.64 -0.97 5.98
N PHE A 84 -10.97 0.02 6.57
CA PHE A 84 -11.06 1.41 6.17
C PHE A 84 -10.63 1.61 4.72
N GLU A 85 -9.50 1.03 4.32
CA GLU A 85 -8.96 1.12 2.96
C GLU A 85 -9.94 0.53 1.94
N LYS A 86 -10.54 -0.61 2.25
CA LYS A 86 -11.53 -1.26 1.40
C LYS A 86 -12.76 -0.38 1.22
N TRP A 87 -13.25 0.19 2.29
CA TRP A 87 -14.37 1.14 2.25
C TRP A 87 -14.00 2.38 1.44
N TYR A 88 -12.81 2.93 1.65
CA TYR A 88 -12.29 4.09 0.94
C TYR A 88 -12.26 3.85 -0.57
N LYS A 89 -11.64 2.78 -1.00
CA LYS A 89 -11.54 2.45 -2.43
C LYS A 89 -12.89 2.29 -3.10
N LYS A 90 -13.81 1.61 -2.43
CA LYS A 90 -15.17 1.42 -2.93
C LYS A 90 -15.93 2.74 -3.01
N THR A 91 -15.76 3.60 -2.02
CA THR A 91 -16.47 4.87 -1.93
C THR A 91 -15.97 5.89 -2.92
N VAL A 92 -14.67 5.90 -3.20
CA VAL A 92 -14.02 6.84 -4.11
C VAL A 92 -14.15 6.41 -5.58
N GLU A 93 -14.39 5.14 -5.86
CA GLU A 93 -14.48 4.62 -7.23
C GLU A 93 -15.44 5.39 -8.14
N PRO A 94 -16.68 5.73 -7.72
CA PRO A 94 -17.56 6.54 -8.56
C PRO A 94 -16.98 7.92 -8.90
N LEU A 95 -16.24 8.52 -7.97
CA LEU A 95 -15.57 9.81 -8.22
C LEU A 95 -14.49 9.65 -9.28
N ASP A 96 -13.68 8.60 -9.21
CA ASP A 96 -12.67 8.30 -10.22
C ASP A 96 -13.30 8.10 -11.60
N ASN A 97 -14.44 7.44 -11.68
CA ASN A 97 -15.19 7.24 -12.92
C ASN A 97 -15.67 8.57 -13.51
N VAL A 98 -16.16 9.47 -12.67
CA VAL A 98 -16.58 10.82 -13.10
C VAL A 98 -15.36 11.59 -13.64
N ILE A 99 -14.25 11.58 -12.92
CA ILE A 99 -13.02 12.25 -13.34
C ILE A 99 -12.54 11.69 -14.69
N SER A 100 -12.55 10.38 -14.85
CA SER A 100 -12.14 9.73 -16.10
C SER A 100 -13.05 10.13 -17.27
N ASN A 101 -14.36 10.20 -17.05
CA ASN A 101 -15.32 10.62 -18.07
C ASN A 101 -15.13 12.07 -18.47
N ILE A 102 -14.89 12.96 -17.51
CA ILE A 102 -14.62 14.38 -17.79
C ILE A 102 -13.30 14.51 -18.54
N THR A 103 -12.26 13.79 -18.11
CA THR A 103 -10.95 13.80 -18.77
C THR A 103 -11.07 13.36 -20.23
N ALA A 104 -11.79 12.26 -20.48
CA ALA A 104 -12.02 11.80 -21.85
C ALA A 104 -12.76 12.81 -22.70
N GLY A 105 -13.77 13.50 -22.14
CA GLY A 105 -14.49 14.56 -22.82
C GLY A 105 -13.60 15.75 -23.15
N LEU A 106 -12.78 16.19 -22.21
CA LEU A 106 -11.83 17.29 -22.43
C LEU A 106 -10.81 16.94 -23.51
N ASN A 107 -10.26 15.74 -23.48
CA ASN A 107 -9.31 15.28 -24.48
C ASN A 107 -9.93 15.20 -25.86
N ALA A 108 -11.18 14.77 -25.96
CA ALA A 108 -11.90 14.71 -27.24
C ALA A 108 -12.08 16.12 -27.84
N ILE A 109 -12.42 17.10 -27.04
CA ILE A 109 -12.57 18.50 -27.47
C ILE A 109 -11.23 19.08 -27.91
N ASP A 110 -10.17 18.86 -27.13
CA ASP A 110 -8.82 19.33 -27.45
C ASP A 110 -8.34 18.74 -28.79
N GLU A 111 -8.57 17.46 -29.00
CA GLU A 111 -8.21 16.78 -30.24
C GLU A 111 -9.00 17.32 -31.43
N HIS A 112 -10.30 17.57 -31.26
CA HIS A 112 -11.16 18.15 -32.29
C HIS A 112 -10.68 19.55 -32.68
N GLU A 113 -10.39 20.40 -31.70
CA GLU A 113 -9.85 21.74 -31.96
C GLU A 113 -8.49 21.72 -32.66
N ARG A 114 -7.64 20.79 -32.27
CA ARG A 114 -6.34 20.59 -32.93
C ARG A 114 -6.52 20.22 -34.40
N LEU A 115 -7.39 19.32 -34.71
CA LEU A 115 -7.68 18.90 -36.09
C LEU A 115 -8.26 20.03 -36.89
N MET A 116 -9.17 20.83 -36.33
CA MET A 116 -9.74 22.01 -37.02
C MET A 116 -8.67 23.05 -37.32
N ARG A 117 -7.74 23.31 -36.40
CA ARG A 117 -6.63 24.24 -36.64
C ARG A 117 -5.72 23.75 -37.77
N VAL A 118 -5.42 22.48 -37.85
CA VAL A 118 -4.63 21.88 -38.92
C VAL A 118 -5.33 22.04 -40.26
N ASP A 119 -6.63 21.80 -40.35
CA ASP A 119 -7.42 21.94 -41.57
C ASP A 119 -7.47 23.38 -42.06
N VAL A 120 -7.64 24.37 -41.16
CA VAL A 120 -7.62 25.78 -41.50
C VAL A 120 -6.27 26.20 -42.08
N VAL A 121 -5.16 25.76 -41.44
CA VAL A 121 -3.81 26.07 -41.92
C VAL A 121 -3.57 25.48 -43.32
N ARG A 122 -4.02 24.24 -43.55
CA ARG A 122 -3.90 23.57 -44.84
C ARG A 122 -4.69 24.29 -45.93
N ALA A 123 -5.93 24.64 -45.67
CA ALA A 123 -6.77 25.36 -46.60
C ALA A 123 -6.16 26.74 -46.98
N THR A 124 -5.64 27.48 -46.01
CA THR A 124 -4.97 28.74 -46.23
C THR A 124 -3.73 28.58 -47.13
N PHE A 125 -2.93 27.54 -46.89
CA PHE A 125 -1.76 27.26 -47.71
C PHE A 125 -2.12 26.91 -49.14
N GLU A 126 -3.11 26.06 -49.35
CA GLU A 126 -3.60 25.69 -50.69
C GLU A 126 -4.11 26.91 -51.47
N ASP A 127 -4.87 27.79 -50.80
CA ASP A 127 -5.35 29.06 -51.41
C ASP A 127 -4.19 29.94 -51.87
N LYS A 128 -3.16 30.08 -51.04
CA LYS A 128 -1.97 30.87 -51.41
C LYS A 128 -1.23 30.26 -52.58
N CYS A 129 -1.11 28.95 -52.67
CA CYS A 129 -0.50 28.26 -53.79
C CYS A 129 -1.29 28.48 -55.08
N MET A 130 -2.62 28.41 -55.02
CA MET A 130 -3.49 28.67 -56.18
C MET A 130 -3.36 30.13 -56.68
N VAL A 131 -3.37 31.10 -55.76
CA VAL A 131 -3.22 32.53 -56.12
C VAL A 131 -1.87 32.82 -56.76
N ALA A 132 -0.82 32.13 -56.32
CA ALA A 132 0.53 32.28 -56.89
C ALA A 132 0.73 31.56 -58.21
N GLY A 133 -0.29 30.86 -58.72
CA GLY A 133 -0.19 30.11 -60.01
C GLY A 133 0.65 28.84 -59.96
N ILE A 134 0.83 28.31 -58.80
CA ILE A 134 1.63 27.13 -58.56
C ILE A 134 0.81 25.84 -58.69
#